data_b1424852938a923391b69f2e4340da82
#
_entry.id   b1424852938a923391b69f2e4340da82
#
_cell.length_a   1.000
_cell.length_b   1.000
_cell.length_c   1.000
_cell.angle_alpha   90.00
_cell.angle_beta   90.00
_cell.angle_gamma   90.00
#
_symmetry.space_group_name_H-M   'P 1'
#
loop_
_entity.id
_entity.type
_entity.pdbx_description
1 polymer ?
#
loop_
_entity_poly.entity_id
_entity_poly.type
_entity_poly.pdbx_seq_one_letter_code
_entity_poly.pdbx_strand_id
1 'polypeptide(L)'
;MNLFETILIGLHGVTANRLRSGLTVLGILIGVAAVIVLVAVGNGSSLAVTQSIEQLGTNTLTIRHGTFGPPGSGGRTQFKDLTVADATALVDDALAPDVLSASPVVTAQASCTYEGTSYDTSVTGTWPSYFEASNSVIASGTYFVNDDVVNSRRTVVLGQTVVDELFGTVDPLGKDIG
;
A
#
# COMPACT_ATOMS: atom_id res chain seq x y z
N MET A 1 43.77 21.35 -40.50
CA MET A 1 44.03 20.75 -39.19
C MET A 1 43.09 19.59 -39.06
N ASN A 2 43.56 18.36 -39.14
CA ASN A 2 42.67 17.18 -39.12
C ASN A 2 42.18 16.94 -37.70
N LEU A 3 40.88 16.67 -37.55
CA LEU A 3 40.21 16.41 -36.25
C LEU A 3 40.97 15.33 -35.46
N PHE A 4 41.59 14.39 -36.16
CA PHE A 4 42.38 13.31 -35.59
C PHE A 4 43.69 13.80 -34.93
N GLU A 5 44.39 14.76 -35.52
CA GLU A 5 45.59 15.38 -34.94
C GLU A 5 45.28 16.16 -33.69
N THR A 6 44.15 16.87 -33.65
CA THR A 6 43.70 17.63 -32.48
C THR A 6 43.38 16.71 -31.30
N ILE A 7 42.75 15.57 -31.56
CA ILE A 7 42.44 14.55 -30.52
C ILE A 7 43.76 13.92 -30.00
N LEU A 8 44.72 13.63 -30.88
CA LEU A 8 46.02 13.04 -30.49
C LEU A 8 46.83 13.99 -29.60
N ILE A 9 46.84 15.29 -29.90
CA ILE A 9 47.51 16.32 -29.12
C ILE A 9 46.84 16.46 -27.74
N GLY A 10 45.49 16.43 -27.68
CA GLY A 10 44.74 16.43 -26.44
C GLY A 10 45.06 15.21 -25.54
N LEU A 11 45.14 14.01 -26.14
CA LEU A 11 45.52 12.79 -25.42
C LEU A 11 46.95 12.85 -24.86
N HIS A 12 47.90 13.42 -25.64
CA HIS A 12 49.27 13.58 -25.18
C HIS A 12 49.38 14.58 -24.00
N GLY A 13 48.59 15.65 -24.01
CA GLY A 13 48.50 16.59 -22.88
C GLY A 13 48.01 15.94 -21.58
N VAL A 14 47.04 15.03 -21.69
CA VAL A 14 46.52 14.26 -20.55
C VAL A 14 47.53 13.28 -19.98
N THR A 15 48.33 12.64 -20.83
CA THR A 15 49.35 11.65 -20.41
C THR A 15 50.63 12.30 -19.88
N ALA A 16 50.94 13.55 -20.26
CA ALA A 16 52.10 14.28 -19.76
C ALA A 16 52.06 14.64 -18.29
N ASN A 17 50.84 14.82 -17.73
CA ASN A 17 50.60 15.16 -16.30
C ASN A 17 49.57 14.22 -15.70
N ARG A 18 49.85 12.94 -15.63
CA ARG A 18 48.92 11.87 -15.23
C ARG A 18 48.25 12.11 -13.88
N LEU A 19 48.95 12.63 -12.88
CA LEU A 19 48.39 12.91 -11.53
C LEU A 19 47.37 14.05 -11.57
N ARG A 20 47.65 15.15 -12.30
CA ARG A 20 46.73 16.28 -12.40
C ARG A 20 45.49 15.92 -13.20
N SER A 21 45.69 15.25 -14.32
CA SER A 21 44.59 14.78 -15.16
C SER A 21 43.72 13.74 -14.44
N GLY A 22 44.34 12.82 -13.71
CA GLY A 22 43.63 11.83 -12.89
C GLY A 22 42.76 12.47 -11.78
N LEU A 23 43.32 13.46 -11.09
CA LEU A 23 42.60 14.19 -10.04
C LEU A 23 41.41 15.00 -10.58
N THR A 24 41.59 15.65 -11.75
CA THR A 24 40.47 16.41 -12.35
C THR A 24 39.39 15.49 -12.88
N VAL A 25 39.71 14.38 -13.52
CA VAL A 25 38.74 13.38 -13.97
C VAL A 25 38.00 12.76 -12.77
N LEU A 26 38.73 12.42 -11.71
CA LEU A 26 38.13 11.87 -10.49
C LEU A 26 37.15 12.87 -9.87
N GLY A 27 37.50 14.16 -9.82
CA GLY A 27 36.59 15.21 -9.29
C GLY A 27 35.31 15.33 -10.10
N ILE A 28 35.40 15.32 -11.43
CA ILE A 28 34.25 15.36 -12.33
C ILE A 28 33.42 14.10 -12.17
N LEU A 29 34.03 12.93 -12.07
CA LEU A 29 33.33 11.63 -11.90
C LEU A 29 32.56 11.58 -10.62
N ILE A 30 33.17 12.02 -9.49
CA ILE A 30 32.48 12.10 -8.20
C ILE A 30 31.30 13.09 -8.28
N GLY A 31 31.52 14.26 -8.89
CA GLY A 31 30.47 15.27 -9.03
C GLY A 31 29.26 14.76 -9.84
N VAL A 32 29.52 14.13 -10.98
CA VAL A 32 28.46 13.56 -11.83
C VAL A 32 27.78 12.38 -11.13
N ALA A 33 28.55 11.49 -10.50
CA ALA A 33 27.97 10.37 -9.74
C ALA A 33 27.07 10.84 -8.60
N ALA A 34 27.48 11.87 -7.86
CA ALA A 34 26.68 12.44 -6.79
C ALA A 34 25.33 12.98 -7.29
N VAL A 35 25.32 13.67 -8.44
CA VAL A 35 24.08 14.19 -9.04
C VAL A 35 23.17 13.04 -9.50
N ILE A 36 23.72 12.01 -10.14
CA ILE A 36 22.96 10.85 -10.59
C ILE A 36 22.30 10.14 -9.39
N VAL A 37 23.07 9.91 -8.31
CA VAL A 37 22.55 9.27 -7.10
C VAL A 37 21.46 10.13 -6.47
N LEU A 38 21.65 11.45 -6.36
CA LEU A 38 20.67 12.36 -5.80
C LEU A 38 19.33 12.32 -6.56
N VAL A 39 19.40 12.38 -7.90
CA VAL A 39 18.22 12.32 -8.76
C VAL A 39 17.53 10.95 -8.66
N ALA A 40 18.31 9.87 -8.66
CA ALA A 40 17.77 8.51 -8.54
C ALA A 40 17.05 8.29 -7.21
N VAL A 41 17.64 8.73 -6.10
CA VAL A 41 17.03 8.65 -4.77
C VAL A 41 15.77 9.52 -4.69
N GLY A 42 15.82 10.74 -5.23
CA GLY A 42 14.67 11.64 -5.27
C GLY A 42 13.48 11.06 -6.02
N ASN A 43 13.72 10.52 -7.21
CA ASN A 43 12.67 9.89 -8.02
C ASN A 43 12.14 8.60 -7.36
N GLY A 44 13.03 7.78 -6.79
CA GLY A 44 12.64 6.57 -6.08
C GLY A 44 11.77 6.86 -4.86
N SER A 45 12.12 7.87 -4.08
CA SER A 45 11.34 8.31 -2.92
C SER A 45 9.96 8.84 -3.33
N SER A 46 9.89 9.66 -4.39
CA SER A 46 8.63 10.17 -4.91
C SER A 46 7.70 9.04 -5.38
N LEU A 47 8.25 8.05 -6.10
CA LEU A 47 7.50 6.90 -6.57
C LEU A 47 6.95 6.06 -5.41
N ALA A 48 7.77 5.82 -4.38
CA ALA A 48 7.36 5.07 -3.20
C ALA A 48 6.21 5.76 -2.43
N VAL A 49 6.27 7.09 -2.29
CA VAL A 49 5.18 7.87 -1.68
C VAL A 49 3.91 7.79 -2.52
N THR A 50 4.01 7.95 -3.84
CA THR A 50 2.86 7.86 -4.75
C THR A 50 2.20 6.47 -4.66
N GLN A 51 2.98 5.40 -4.69
CA GLN A 51 2.46 4.03 -4.54
C GLN A 51 1.77 3.82 -3.18
N SER A 52 2.33 4.39 -2.11
CA SER A 52 1.71 4.31 -0.78
C SER A 52 0.37 5.04 -0.72
N ILE A 53 0.24 6.17 -1.41
CA ILE A 53 -1.03 6.91 -1.50
C ILE A 53 -2.05 6.14 -2.35
N GLU A 54 -1.63 5.58 -3.47
CA GLU A 54 -2.49 4.78 -4.34
C GLU A 54 -3.04 3.53 -3.63
N GLN A 55 -2.24 2.90 -2.78
CA GLN A 55 -2.67 1.76 -1.95
C GLN A 55 -3.73 2.12 -0.90
N LEU A 56 -3.79 3.37 -0.46
CA LEU A 56 -4.81 3.83 0.49
C LEU A 56 -6.20 4.04 -0.15
N GLY A 57 -6.31 3.92 -1.49
CA GLY A 57 -7.55 4.19 -2.23
C GLY A 57 -7.77 5.69 -2.44
N THR A 58 -7.57 6.16 -3.65
CA THR A 58 -7.59 7.60 -3.97
C THR A 58 -8.98 8.23 -3.91
N ASN A 59 -10.06 7.43 -3.96
CA ASN A 59 -11.45 7.89 -4.01
C ASN A 59 -12.30 7.32 -2.87
N THR A 60 -11.69 6.99 -1.72
CA THR A 60 -12.40 6.42 -0.59
C THR A 60 -12.66 7.44 0.50
N LEU A 61 -13.88 7.46 1.02
CA LEU A 61 -14.28 8.23 2.19
C LEU A 61 -14.60 7.28 3.34
N THR A 62 -13.87 7.41 4.45
CA THR A 62 -14.15 6.62 5.65
C THR A 62 -15.09 7.37 6.57
N ILE A 63 -16.29 6.82 6.79
CA ILE A 63 -17.28 7.35 7.70
C ILE A 63 -17.15 6.57 9.02
N ARG A 64 -16.96 7.30 10.10
CA ARG A 64 -16.90 6.73 11.47
C ARG A 64 -17.86 7.48 12.36
N HIS A 65 -18.47 6.79 13.34
CA HIS A 65 -19.14 7.50 14.40
C HIS A 65 -18.08 8.29 15.20
N GLY A 66 -18.29 9.57 15.38
CA GLY A 66 -17.33 10.44 16.06
C GLY A 66 -17.97 11.08 17.29
N THR A 67 -17.20 11.24 18.35
CA THR A 67 -17.53 12.16 19.44
C THR A 67 -17.04 13.56 19.04
N PHE A 68 -17.85 14.35 18.34
CA PHE A 68 -17.57 15.76 18.11
C PHE A 68 -18.14 16.57 19.29
N GLY A 69 -17.28 16.88 20.25
CA GLY A 69 -17.53 17.89 21.25
C GLY A 69 -16.29 18.73 21.44
N PRO A 70 -16.41 20.06 21.64
CA PRO A 70 -15.24 20.86 21.99
C PRO A 70 -14.59 20.30 23.26
N PRO A 71 -13.24 20.35 23.37
CA PRO A 71 -12.55 19.86 24.56
C PRO A 71 -13.08 20.59 25.80
N GLY A 72 -13.74 19.86 26.72
CA GLY A 72 -14.31 20.42 27.96
C GLY A 72 -15.83 20.50 28.05
N SER A 73 -16.60 20.22 26.98
CA SER A 73 -18.05 20.10 27.10
C SER A 73 -18.41 18.67 27.54
N GLY A 74 -18.78 18.51 28.79
CA GLY A 74 -19.20 17.24 29.39
C GLY A 74 -20.54 16.67 28.89
N GLY A 75 -20.98 17.08 27.69
CA GLY A 75 -22.15 16.53 27.01
C GLY A 75 -21.76 15.29 26.21
N ARG A 76 -21.99 14.10 26.78
CA ARG A 76 -22.04 12.84 26.04
C ARG A 76 -23.25 12.87 25.11
N THR A 77 -23.11 13.40 23.93
CA THR A 77 -24.04 13.12 22.83
C THR A 77 -23.87 11.63 22.51
N GLN A 78 -24.83 10.80 22.86
CA GLN A 78 -24.87 9.40 22.41
C GLN A 78 -25.11 9.43 20.92
N PHE A 79 -24.03 9.25 20.14
CA PHE A 79 -24.17 9.01 18.72
C PHE A 79 -24.68 7.57 18.53
N LYS A 80 -25.64 7.43 17.66
CA LYS A 80 -26.14 6.12 17.25
C LYS A 80 -25.04 5.42 16.46
N ASP A 81 -24.78 4.16 16.77
CA ASP A 81 -23.84 3.35 16.01
C ASP A 81 -24.29 3.25 14.54
N LEU A 82 -23.31 3.24 13.64
CA LEU A 82 -23.55 3.01 12.22
C LEU A 82 -24.05 1.58 12.02
N THR A 83 -25.06 1.43 11.18
CA THR A 83 -25.67 0.13 10.87
C THR A 83 -25.46 -0.24 9.41
N VAL A 84 -25.68 -1.52 9.08
CA VAL A 84 -25.67 -2.00 7.69
C VAL A 84 -26.72 -1.27 6.84
N ALA A 85 -27.85 -0.88 7.44
CA ALA A 85 -28.89 -0.11 6.76
C ALA A 85 -28.40 1.29 6.35
N ASP A 86 -27.55 1.91 7.17
CA ASP A 86 -26.96 3.22 6.83
C ASP A 86 -25.98 3.07 5.65
N ALA A 87 -25.19 1.98 5.60
CA ALA A 87 -24.32 1.68 4.47
C ALA A 87 -25.11 1.44 3.17
N THR A 88 -26.25 0.74 3.26
CA THR A 88 -27.14 0.52 2.11
C THR A 88 -27.78 1.82 1.62
N ALA A 89 -28.17 2.71 2.53
CA ALA A 89 -28.75 4.00 2.18
C ALA A 89 -27.74 4.93 1.47
N LEU A 90 -26.45 4.77 1.73
CA LEU A 90 -25.39 5.54 1.07
C LEU A 90 -25.17 5.14 -0.40
N VAL A 91 -25.67 4.00 -0.85
CA VAL A 91 -25.57 3.51 -2.23
C VAL A 91 -26.86 3.80 -3.01
N ASP A 92 -27.84 4.43 -2.39
CA ASP A 92 -29.09 4.83 -3.07
C ASP A 92 -28.83 6.04 -3.96
N ASP A 93 -28.96 5.86 -5.26
CA ASP A 93 -28.76 6.91 -6.27
C ASP A 93 -29.63 8.16 -6.04
N ALA A 94 -30.78 8.02 -5.38
CA ALA A 94 -31.65 9.14 -5.07
C ALA A 94 -31.10 10.00 -3.93
N LEU A 95 -30.32 9.44 -3.02
CA LEU A 95 -29.77 10.12 -1.84
C LEU A 95 -28.31 10.53 -2.05
N ALA A 96 -27.51 9.73 -2.76
CA ALA A 96 -26.09 9.95 -2.93
C ALA A 96 -25.62 9.50 -4.34
N PRO A 97 -25.93 10.25 -5.41
CA PRO A 97 -25.67 9.86 -6.80
C PRO A 97 -24.18 9.73 -7.13
N ASP A 98 -23.30 10.29 -6.32
CA ASP A 98 -21.83 10.26 -6.53
C ASP A 98 -21.15 9.11 -5.78
N VAL A 99 -21.89 8.29 -5.02
CA VAL A 99 -21.36 7.15 -4.27
C VAL A 99 -21.48 5.88 -5.10
N LEU A 100 -20.36 5.37 -5.56
CA LEU A 100 -20.31 4.16 -6.39
C LEU A 100 -20.58 2.89 -5.58
N SER A 101 -20.01 2.80 -4.37
CA SER A 101 -20.19 1.65 -3.48
C SER A 101 -19.95 2.05 -2.02
N ALA A 102 -20.53 1.31 -1.09
CA ALA A 102 -20.24 1.43 0.33
C ALA A 102 -19.95 0.05 0.92
N SER A 103 -18.96 -0.04 1.79
CA SER A 103 -18.56 -1.27 2.45
C SER A 103 -18.58 -1.05 3.96
N PRO A 104 -19.50 -1.70 4.70
CA PRO A 104 -19.42 -1.71 6.15
C PRO A 104 -18.15 -2.46 6.57
N VAL A 105 -17.47 -1.93 7.59
CA VAL A 105 -16.21 -2.49 8.10
C VAL A 105 -16.32 -2.66 9.60
N VAL A 106 -16.09 -3.89 10.08
CA VAL A 106 -15.96 -4.21 11.49
C VAL A 106 -14.62 -4.89 11.71
N THR A 107 -13.84 -4.36 12.64
CA THR A 107 -12.51 -4.93 12.95
C THR A 107 -12.50 -5.44 14.39
N ALA A 108 -11.99 -6.65 14.58
CA ALA A 108 -11.75 -7.26 15.87
C ALA A 108 -10.36 -7.89 15.94
N GLN A 109 -9.79 -7.95 17.14
CA GLN A 109 -8.56 -8.73 17.37
C GLN A 109 -8.95 -10.20 17.60
N ALA A 110 -8.23 -11.09 16.94
CA ALA A 110 -8.44 -12.53 17.07
C ALA A 110 -7.11 -13.28 16.99
N SER A 111 -7.06 -14.44 17.64
CA SER A 111 -5.95 -15.39 17.50
C SER A 111 -6.35 -16.43 16.46
N CYS A 112 -5.66 -16.45 15.33
CA CYS A 112 -5.89 -17.45 14.29
C CYS A 112 -5.01 -18.65 14.54
N THR A 113 -5.55 -19.85 14.33
CA THR A 113 -4.81 -21.11 14.56
C THR A 113 -4.83 -22.02 13.35
N TYR A 114 -3.68 -22.64 13.07
CA TYR A 114 -3.55 -23.69 12.06
C TYR A 114 -2.54 -24.75 12.55
N GLU A 115 -2.98 -26.02 12.58
CA GLU A 115 -2.15 -27.20 12.99
C GLU A 115 -1.32 -26.98 14.27
N GLY A 116 -1.88 -26.26 15.25
CA GLY A 116 -1.22 -26.02 16.55
C GLY A 116 -0.33 -24.77 16.60
N THR A 117 -0.13 -24.08 15.48
CA THR A 117 0.47 -22.74 15.44
C THR A 117 -0.62 -21.70 15.61
N SER A 118 -0.37 -20.67 16.42
CA SER A 118 -1.30 -19.55 16.62
C SER A 118 -0.63 -18.23 16.32
N TYR A 119 -1.38 -17.30 15.74
CA TYR A 119 -0.92 -15.95 15.44
C TYR A 119 -2.03 -14.93 15.74
N ASP A 120 -1.69 -13.91 16.53
CA ASP A 120 -2.61 -12.85 16.90
C ASP A 120 -2.64 -11.79 15.80
N THR A 121 -3.83 -11.55 15.26
CA THR A 121 -4.03 -10.61 14.16
C THR A 121 -5.37 -9.89 14.27
N SER A 122 -5.55 -8.86 13.45
CA SER A 122 -6.84 -8.19 13.31
C SER A 122 -7.66 -8.84 12.20
N VAL A 123 -8.87 -9.23 12.51
CA VAL A 123 -9.85 -9.74 11.55
C VAL A 123 -10.80 -8.62 11.18
N THR A 124 -10.95 -8.37 9.89
CA THR A 124 -11.84 -7.35 9.34
C THR A 124 -12.99 -8.01 8.61
N GLY A 125 -14.20 -7.85 9.13
CA GLY A 125 -15.43 -8.24 8.45
C GLY A 125 -15.90 -7.12 7.53
N THR A 126 -16.15 -7.45 6.25
CA THR A 126 -16.53 -6.46 5.25
C THR A 126 -17.28 -7.10 4.07
N TRP A 127 -17.72 -6.28 3.11
CA TRP A 127 -18.30 -6.73 1.84
C TRP A 127 -17.24 -6.81 0.72
N PRO A 128 -17.53 -7.54 -0.39
CA PRO A 128 -16.60 -7.66 -1.51
C PRO A 128 -16.17 -6.33 -2.14
N SER A 129 -17.04 -5.33 -2.16
CA SER A 129 -16.75 -3.97 -2.64
C SER A 129 -15.58 -3.28 -1.91
N TYR A 130 -15.25 -3.75 -0.70
CA TYR A 130 -14.10 -3.25 0.05
C TYR A 130 -12.76 -3.48 -0.67
N PHE A 131 -12.59 -4.61 -1.34
CA PHE A 131 -11.33 -4.94 -2.02
C PHE A 131 -11.06 -4.01 -3.20
N GLU A 132 -12.10 -3.64 -3.95
CA GLU A 132 -12.00 -2.65 -5.02
C GLU A 132 -11.71 -1.26 -4.45
N ALA A 133 -12.45 -0.85 -3.41
CA ALA A 133 -12.28 0.46 -2.78
C ALA A 133 -10.89 0.62 -2.15
N SER A 134 -10.34 -0.44 -1.55
CA SER A 134 -9.00 -0.43 -0.93
C SER A 134 -7.87 -0.76 -1.91
N ASN A 135 -8.17 -0.90 -3.21
CA ASN A 135 -7.22 -1.30 -4.24
C ASN A 135 -6.35 -2.51 -3.83
N SER A 136 -6.99 -3.46 -3.13
CA SER A 136 -6.31 -4.65 -2.65
C SER A 136 -5.98 -5.59 -3.80
N VAL A 137 -4.78 -6.17 -3.80
CA VAL A 137 -4.33 -7.12 -4.82
C VAL A 137 -4.17 -8.51 -4.20
N ILE A 138 -4.80 -9.52 -4.81
CA ILE A 138 -4.59 -10.92 -4.41
C ILE A 138 -3.32 -11.46 -5.06
N ALA A 139 -2.47 -12.09 -4.26
CA ALA A 139 -1.29 -12.80 -4.74
C ALA A 139 -1.64 -14.21 -5.24
N SER A 140 -2.58 -14.90 -4.58
CA SER A 140 -3.01 -16.25 -4.93
C SER A 140 -4.45 -16.49 -4.47
N GLY A 141 -5.24 -17.21 -5.24
CA GLY A 141 -6.65 -17.47 -4.95
C GLY A 141 -7.61 -16.43 -5.50
N THR A 142 -8.73 -16.22 -4.81
CA THR A 142 -9.79 -15.28 -5.22
C THR A 142 -10.38 -14.58 -4.00
N TYR A 143 -11.00 -13.43 -4.22
CA TYR A 143 -11.84 -12.79 -3.20
C TYR A 143 -13.12 -13.59 -2.96
N PHE A 144 -13.71 -13.46 -1.79
CA PHE A 144 -15.09 -13.90 -1.58
C PHE A 144 -16.06 -12.99 -2.34
N VAL A 145 -17.17 -13.54 -2.74
CA VAL A 145 -18.20 -12.87 -3.54
C VAL A 145 -19.44 -12.58 -2.72
N ASN A 146 -20.36 -11.77 -3.25
CA ASN A 146 -21.59 -11.41 -2.55
C ASN A 146 -22.44 -12.63 -2.15
N ASP A 147 -22.40 -13.69 -2.93
CA ASP A 147 -23.07 -14.97 -2.66
C ASP A 147 -22.54 -15.64 -1.38
N ASP A 148 -21.24 -15.48 -1.08
CA ASP A 148 -20.63 -16.00 0.13
C ASP A 148 -21.10 -15.21 1.35
N VAL A 149 -21.28 -13.89 1.21
CA VAL A 149 -21.80 -13.01 2.27
C VAL A 149 -23.27 -13.33 2.56
N VAL A 150 -24.10 -13.42 1.55
CA VAL A 150 -25.54 -13.72 1.66
C VAL A 150 -25.78 -15.09 2.31
N ASN A 151 -25.01 -16.09 1.89
CA ASN A 151 -25.12 -17.46 2.41
C ASN A 151 -24.31 -17.69 3.70
N SER A 152 -23.69 -16.64 4.26
CA SER A 152 -22.85 -16.72 5.48
C SER A 152 -21.78 -17.82 5.38
N ARG A 153 -21.14 -17.96 4.20
CA ARG A 153 -20.04 -18.90 4.02
C ARG A 153 -18.83 -18.46 4.83
N ARG A 154 -18.16 -19.43 5.43
CA ARG A 154 -16.93 -19.18 6.21
C ARG A 154 -15.74 -19.11 5.26
N THR A 155 -15.55 -17.98 4.63
CA THR A 155 -14.44 -17.71 3.72
C THR A 155 -13.63 -16.53 4.23
N VAL A 156 -12.31 -16.61 4.10
CA VAL A 156 -11.38 -15.56 4.57
C VAL A 156 -10.31 -15.32 3.52
N VAL A 157 -9.89 -14.07 3.41
CA VAL A 157 -8.70 -13.67 2.66
C VAL A 157 -7.62 -13.34 3.68
N LEU A 158 -6.49 -14.04 3.58
CA LEU A 158 -5.38 -13.89 4.53
C LEU A 158 -4.39 -12.83 4.04
N GLY A 159 -3.91 -12.01 4.95
CA GLY A 159 -2.76 -11.14 4.69
C GLY A 159 -1.47 -11.96 4.58
N GLN A 160 -0.51 -11.51 3.78
CA GLN A 160 0.75 -12.23 3.53
C GLN A 160 1.48 -12.57 4.83
N THR A 161 1.54 -11.63 5.78
CA THR A 161 2.19 -11.87 7.07
C THR A 161 1.53 -13.02 7.84
N VAL A 162 0.19 -13.12 7.81
CA VAL A 162 -0.54 -14.22 8.48
C VAL A 162 -0.24 -15.56 7.80
N VAL A 163 -0.13 -15.56 6.47
CA VAL A 163 0.27 -16.76 5.70
C VAL A 163 1.67 -17.22 6.10
N ASP A 164 2.63 -16.31 6.12
CA ASP A 164 4.02 -16.62 6.43
C ASP A 164 4.17 -17.16 7.86
N GLU A 165 3.43 -16.61 8.84
CA GLU A 165 3.50 -17.00 10.26
C GLU A 165 2.73 -18.29 10.58
N LEU A 166 1.57 -18.53 9.94
CA LEU A 166 0.76 -19.72 10.23
C LEU A 166 1.10 -20.92 9.34
N PHE A 167 1.39 -20.67 8.06
CA PHE A 167 1.56 -21.75 7.07
C PHE A 167 3.02 -21.93 6.64
N GLY A 168 3.88 -20.91 6.77
CA GLY A 168 5.27 -20.97 6.35
C GLY A 168 5.38 -21.27 4.84
N THR A 169 5.74 -22.51 4.50
CA THR A 169 5.87 -22.97 3.09
C THR A 169 4.68 -23.75 2.59
N VAL A 170 3.65 -23.98 3.42
CA VAL A 170 2.46 -24.73 3.06
C VAL A 170 1.49 -23.81 2.30
N ASP A 171 0.88 -24.31 1.23
CA ASP A 171 -0.16 -23.59 0.49
C ASP A 171 -1.41 -23.39 1.38
N PRO A 172 -1.83 -22.16 1.68
CA PRO A 172 -3.00 -21.87 2.52
C PRO A 172 -4.34 -22.06 1.81
N LEU A 173 -4.34 -22.20 0.47
CA LEU A 173 -5.59 -22.27 -0.29
C LEU A 173 -6.41 -23.51 0.06
N GLY A 174 -7.69 -23.27 0.37
CA GLY A 174 -8.64 -24.35 0.73
C GLY A 174 -8.37 -25.02 2.07
N LYS A 175 -7.57 -24.39 2.95
CA LYS A 175 -7.35 -24.84 4.31
C LYS A 175 -8.30 -24.18 5.28
N ASP A 176 -8.66 -24.91 6.34
CA ASP A 176 -9.47 -24.36 7.44
C ASP A 176 -8.54 -23.81 8.52
N ILE A 177 -8.89 -22.63 9.03
CA ILE A 177 -8.23 -21.98 10.16
C ILE A 177 -9.24 -21.78 11.29
N GLY A 178 -8.80 -21.92 12.51
CA GLY A 178 -9.61 -21.74 13.72
C GLY A 178 -9.34 -20.41 14.42
#